data_1e33e0979d48840a77a7501711b049bc
#
_entry.id   1e33e0979d48840a77a7501711b049bc
#
_cell.length_a   1.000
_cell.length_b   1.000
_cell.length_c   1.000
_cell.angle_alpha   90.00
_cell.angle_beta   90.00
_cell.angle_gamma   90.00
#
_symmetry.space_group_name_H-M   'P 1'
#
loop_
_entity.id
_entity.type
_entity.pdbx_description
1 polymer ?
#
loop_
_entity_poly.entity_id
_entity_poly.type
_entity_poly.pdbx_seq_one_letter_code
_entity_poly.pdbx_strand_id
1 'polypeptide(L)'
;MIDENDIYEKFGYKITERNDLFDEEYGVDEEFKEMYDKLLNRVLSSKKYKAAIPKFEQLALEYPKAPYIKNHLAAFYERSGNKKKALELSEEILEEYPNYIWGKVMKGRNLVADNKYDEVRKLFGNDFDLHKVFPERGVFQLGELCISFELAIYYYMGIEDGKNAAKFAEMLEEISPNPDDNLKQLMSAAKIAENLKKFGEMNAKKIKPNINIAMPGSENETPPVFNHKEVEVFYNCNFLVTEPAQNEILALPRETLIKDLETMLSDAVNRYNYFSEMAYEDNTHSFPIHALYFLRELKATESVPAMLSHFRNNSEFLDYWYGDLLFETLWQCFFAVGVGHIEEMKQFMLLNDVEYEAKTPVARALSQMAIHYPELRDDVSNAFSETLNYYANAKIEDNIIDSDFIASVIGFAIDAKLTELQPVIKTLYEKGYVSLIFQGDYDKVLEHFENDEIEKEDIAGSLTELYGWLEPSSEIDDYKTYDEPKKIETKTGRNDPCPCGSGKKYKKCCLKN
;
A
#
# COMPACT_ATOMS: atom_id res chain seq x y z
N MET A 1 -21.94 46.10 14.57
CA MET A 1 -20.46 46.10 14.81
C MET A 1 -20.08 44.75 15.34
N ILE A 2 -19.10 44.13 14.75
CA ILE A 2 -18.57 42.81 15.23
C ILE A 2 -17.86 43.07 16.56
N ASP A 3 -18.16 42.30 17.61
CA ASP A 3 -17.39 42.33 18.85
C ASP A 3 -15.97 41.79 18.55
N GLU A 4 -14.94 42.53 18.94
CA GLU A 4 -13.54 42.06 18.74
C GLU A 4 -13.25 40.72 19.43
N ASN A 5 -14.05 40.34 20.42
CA ASN A 5 -13.96 39.05 21.09
C ASN A 5 -14.46 37.85 20.24
N ASP A 6 -15.22 38.11 19.15
CA ASP A 6 -15.73 37.07 18.24
C ASP A 6 -14.80 36.85 17.04
N ILE A 7 -13.59 37.46 17.05
CA ILE A 7 -12.62 37.38 15.97
C ILE A 7 -11.32 36.77 16.50
N TYR A 8 -10.81 35.79 15.78
CA TYR A 8 -9.48 35.24 15.99
C TYR A 8 -8.64 35.28 14.70
N GLU A 9 -7.32 35.21 14.85
CA GLU A 9 -6.39 35.26 13.71
C GLU A 9 -5.79 33.88 13.47
N LYS A 10 -5.86 33.39 12.22
CA LYS A 10 -5.22 32.16 11.78
C LYS A 10 -4.83 32.23 10.31
N PHE A 11 -3.63 31.75 9.95
CA PHE A 11 -3.07 31.80 8.58
C PHE A 11 -3.05 33.20 7.95
N GLY A 12 -3.00 34.25 8.76
CA GLY A 12 -3.06 35.66 8.33
C GLY A 12 -4.46 36.17 8.05
N TYR A 13 -5.52 35.36 8.28
CA TYR A 13 -6.92 35.77 8.18
C TYR A 13 -7.52 36.11 9.53
N LYS A 14 -8.27 37.17 9.60
CA LYS A 14 -9.21 37.45 10.71
C LYS A 14 -10.48 36.67 10.48
N ILE A 15 -10.84 35.81 11.40
CA ILE A 15 -11.90 34.80 11.23
C ILE A 15 -12.96 35.00 12.30
N THR A 16 -14.24 34.85 11.89
CA THR A 16 -15.37 34.78 12.82
C THR A 16 -16.22 33.55 12.54
N GLU A 17 -16.78 32.95 13.59
CA GLU A 17 -17.75 31.85 13.50
C GLU A 17 -19.20 32.35 13.35
N ARG A 18 -19.42 33.68 13.42
CA ARG A 18 -20.75 34.28 13.27
C ARG A 18 -21.29 34.07 11.87
N ASN A 19 -22.52 33.59 11.80
CA ASN A 19 -23.26 33.36 10.54
C ASN A 19 -24.14 34.55 10.15
N ASP A 20 -24.25 35.56 11.00
CA ASP A 20 -25.11 36.75 10.83
C ASP A 20 -24.35 37.98 10.34
N LEU A 21 -23.11 37.85 9.93
CA LEU A 21 -22.20 38.94 9.56
C LEU A 21 -22.77 39.91 8.49
N PHE A 22 -23.62 39.40 7.61
CA PHE A 22 -24.19 40.15 6.48
C PHE A 22 -25.71 40.26 6.51
N ASP A 23 -26.39 39.82 7.58
CA ASP A 23 -27.84 39.76 7.66
C ASP A 23 -28.48 41.15 7.47
N GLU A 24 -27.91 42.19 8.10
CA GLU A 24 -28.34 43.55 7.97
C GLU A 24 -28.20 44.09 6.52
N GLU A 25 -27.07 43.76 5.86
CA GLU A 25 -26.80 44.12 4.46
C GLU A 25 -27.78 43.43 3.51
N TYR A 26 -28.10 42.16 3.79
CA TYR A 26 -29.03 41.37 2.99
C TYR A 26 -30.51 41.68 3.26
N GLY A 27 -30.77 42.47 4.28
CA GLY A 27 -32.13 42.87 4.64
C GLY A 27 -32.98 41.72 5.18
N VAL A 28 -32.36 40.82 5.90
CA VAL A 28 -33.01 39.66 6.53
C VAL A 28 -33.02 39.85 8.05
N ASP A 29 -34.13 39.46 8.67
CA ASP A 29 -34.28 39.46 10.12
C ASP A 29 -34.14 38.06 10.72
N GLU A 30 -34.09 38.01 12.03
CA GLU A 30 -33.89 36.76 12.75
C GLU A 30 -35.04 35.76 12.56
N GLU A 31 -36.30 36.26 12.44
CA GLU A 31 -37.48 35.43 12.22
C GLU A 31 -37.41 34.75 10.83
N PHE A 32 -37.04 35.49 9.80
CA PHE A 32 -36.82 34.93 8.48
C PHE A 32 -35.71 33.91 8.51
N LYS A 33 -34.58 34.19 9.16
CA LYS A 33 -33.42 33.29 9.23
C LYS A 33 -33.77 31.97 9.89
N GLU A 34 -34.44 32.01 11.04
CA GLU A 34 -34.92 30.77 11.69
C GLU A 34 -35.84 29.94 10.79
N MET A 35 -36.76 30.60 10.11
CA MET A 35 -37.66 29.92 9.16
C MET A 35 -36.89 29.33 7.99
N TYR A 36 -35.92 30.07 7.43
CA TYR A 36 -35.12 29.67 6.30
C TYR A 36 -34.22 28.45 6.65
N ASP A 37 -33.52 28.50 7.78
CA ASP A 37 -32.66 27.42 8.25
C ASP A 37 -33.44 26.14 8.51
N LYS A 38 -34.63 26.22 9.12
CA LYS A 38 -35.54 25.08 9.29
C LYS A 38 -35.94 24.46 7.95
N LEU A 39 -36.25 25.32 6.97
CA LEU A 39 -36.61 24.88 5.62
C LEU A 39 -35.41 24.21 4.91
N LEU A 40 -34.26 24.86 4.92
CA LEU A 40 -33.05 24.40 4.28
C LEU A 40 -32.62 23.04 4.86
N ASN A 41 -32.54 22.91 6.19
CA ASN A 41 -32.19 21.66 6.87
C ASN A 41 -33.14 20.51 6.52
N ARG A 42 -34.45 20.80 6.39
CA ARG A 42 -35.43 19.81 5.94
C ARG A 42 -35.19 19.36 4.51
N VAL A 43 -34.82 20.26 3.60
CA VAL A 43 -34.51 19.93 2.21
C VAL A 43 -33.24 19.10 2.11
N LEU A 44 -32.17 19.50 2.82
CA LEU A 44 -30.88 18.81 2.82
C LEU A 44 -31.02 17.39 3.39
N SER A 45 -31.74 17.23 4.51
CA SER A 45 -31.94 15.93 5.14
C SER A 45 -32.81 14.99 4.28
N SER A 46 -33.85 15.53 3.62
CA SER A 46 -34.76 14.73 2.78
C SER A 46 -34.23 14.46 1.38
N LYS A 47 -33.20 15.19 0.95
CA LYS A 47 -32.63 15.19 -0.43
C LYS A 47 -33.68 15.45 -1.53
N LYS A 48 -34.82 16.07 -1.21
CA LYS A 48 -35.91 16.36 -2.15
C LYS A 48 -35.69 17.70 -2.88
N TYR A 49 -34.54 17.86 -3.49
CA TYR A 49 -34.10 19.13 -4.10
C TYR A 49 -35.07 19.65 -5.15
N LYS A 50 -35.49 18.81 -6.11
CA LYS A 50 -36.41 19.17 -7.18
C LYS A 50 -37.76 19.74 -6.67
N ALA A 51 -38.27 19.17 -5.57
CA ALA A 51 -39.52 19.61 -4.97
C ALA A 51 -39.37 20.96 -4.21
N ALA A 52 -38.17 21.29 -3.78
CA ALA A 52 -37.89 22.53 -3.06
C ALA A 52 -37.68 23.73 -3.98
N ILE A 53 -37.31 23.53 -5.25
CA ILE A 53 -36.97 24.59 -6.22
C ILE A 53 -38.05 25.70 -6.27
N PRO A 54 -39.36 25.40 -6.46
CA PRO A 54 -40.35 26.49 -6.58
C PRO A 54 -40.45 27.40 -5.35
N LYS A 55 -40.24 26.82 -4.15
CA LYS A 55 -40.28 27.62 -2.92
C LYS A 55 -39.03 28.51 -2.80
N PHE A 56 -37.86 28.01 -3.18
CA PHE A 56 -36.64 28.82 -3.15
C PHE A 56 -36.60 29.88 -4.26
N GLU A 57 -37.24 29.64 -5.42
CA GLU A 57 -37.44 30.68 -6.44
C GLU A 57 -38.29 31.80 -5.89
N GLN A 58 -39.39 31.48 -5.18
CA GLN A 58 -40.24 32.48 -4.53
C GLN A 58 -39.44 33.29 -3.50
N LEU A 59 -38.67 32.63 -2.63
CA LEU A 59 -37.86 33.30 -1.62
C LEU A 59 -36.78 34.20 -2.23
N ALA A 60 -36.17 33.81 -3.34
CA ALA A 60 -35.19 34.61 -4.05
C ALA A 60 -35.82 35.92 -4.63
N LEU A 61 -37.11 35.89 -4.99
CA LEU A 61 -37.86 37.08 -5.41
C LEU A 61 -38.28 37.97 -4.24
N GLU A 62 -38.63 37.35 -3.10
CA GLU A 62 -39.04 38.08 -1.88
C GLU A 62 -37.85 38.76 -1.18
N TYR A 63 -36.67 38.12 -1.23
CA TYR A 63 -35.43 38.60 -0.59
C TYR A 63 -34.29 38.74 -1.62
N PRO A 64 -34.41 39.68 -2.56
CA PRO A 64 -33.49 39.79 -3.69
C PRO A 64 -32.07 40.20 -3.29
N LYS A 65 -31.87 40.73 -2.08
CA LYS A 65 -30.55 41.14 -1.57
C LYS A 65 -29.79 39.98 -0.88
N ALA A 66 -30.41 38.82 -0.68
CA ALA A 66 -29.83 37.72 0.02
C ALA A 66 -29.24 36.68 -0.97
N PRO A 67 -27.96 36.79 -1.34
CA PRO A 67 -27.34 35.95 -2.39
C PRO A 67 -27.32 34.48 -2.04
N TYR A 68 -27.29 34.09 -0.76
CA TYR A 68 -27.26 32.72 -0.32
C TYR A 68 -28.53 31.93 -0.71
N ILE A 69 -29.69 32.61 -0.90
CA ILE A 69 -30.92 31.98 -1.38
C ILE A 69 -30.73 31.50 -2.83
N LYS A 70 -30.24 32.40 -3.71
CA LYS A 70 -29.89 32.04 -5.10
C LYS A 70 -28.80 30.97 -5.15
N ASN A 71 -27.85 31.03 -4.23
CA ASN A 71 -26.75 30.04 -4.15
C ASN A 71 -27.27 28.63 -3.80
N HIS A 72 -28.17 28.51 -2.81
CA HIS A 72 -28.80 27.22 -2.50
C HIS A 72 -29.72 26.76 -3.64
N LEU A 73 -30.41 27.67 -4.30
CA LEU A 73 -31.24 27.36 -5.46
C LEU A 73 -30.40 26.81 -6.62
N ALA A 74 -29.22 27.38 -6.90
CA ALA A 74 -28.27 26.86 -7.89
C ALA A 74 -27.80 25.43 -7.54
N ALA A 75 -27.46 25.18 -6.27
CA ALA A 75 -27.11 23.86 -5.80
C ALA A 75 -28.26 22.83 -5.95
N PHE A 76 -29.52 23.26 -5.74
CA PHE A 76 -30.68 22.37 -5.92
C PHE A 76 -30.94 22.06 -7.40
N TYR A 77 -30.73 23.02 -8.31
CA TYR A 77 -30.82 22.78 -9.74
C TYR A 77 -29.73 21.79 -10.18
N GLU A 78 -28.50 21.96 -9.72
CA GLU A 78 -27.40 21.03 -10.01
C GLU A 78 -27.71 19.59 -9.56
N ARG A 79 -28.09 19.43 -8.27
CA ARG A 79 -28.45 18.12 -7.69
C ARG A 79 -29.70 17.49 -8.28
N SER A 80 -30.54 18.31 -8.98
CA SER A 80 -31.71 17.84 -9.73
C SER A 80 -31.40 17.52 -11.19
N GLY A 81 -30.13 17.65 -11.63
CA GLY A 81 -29.67 17.37 -12.99
C GLY A 81 -29.80 18.54 -13.97
N ASN A 82 -30.28 19.72 -13.53
CA ASN A 82 -30.39 20.90 -14.39
C ASN A 82 -29.15 21.80 -14.26
N LYS A 83 -28.01 21.27 -14.76
CA LYS A 83 -26.72 21.97 -14.71
C LYS A 83 -26.74 23.35 -15.42
N LYS A 84 -27.53 23.47 -16.50
CA LYS A 84 -27.61 24.72 -17.24
C LYS A 84 -28.16 25.84 -16.35
N LYS A 85 -29.28 25.61 -15.65
CA LYS A 85 -29.89 26.58 -14.77
C LYS A 85 -29.04 26.91 -13.55
N ALA A 86 -28.32 25.89 -13.01
CA ALA A 86 -27.37 26.12 -11.94
C ALA A 86 -26.23 27.07 -12.35
N LEU A 87 -25.69 26.89 -13.55
CA LEU A 87 -24.65 27.78 -14.09
C LEU A 87 -25.14 29.20 -14.33
N GLU A 88 -26.31 29.34 -14.96
CA GLU A 88 -26.95 30.65 -15.17
C GLU A 88 -27.09 31.43 -13.85
N LEU A 89 -27.62 30.77 -12.80
CA LEU A 89 -27.77 31.41 -11.47
C LEU A 89 -26.41 31.74 -10.83
N SER A 90 -25.41 30.92 -11.01
CA SER A 90 -24.07 31.19 -10.50
C SER A 90 -23.43 32.41 -11.18
N GLU A 91 -23.72 32.62 -12.46
CA GLU A 91 -23.28 33.80 -13.20
C GLU A 91 -24.02 35.05 -12.74
N GLU A 92 -25.36 35.00 -12.58
CA GLU A 92 -26.18 36.07 -12.02
C GLU A 92 -25.69 36.50 -10.62
N ILE A 93 -25.39 35.54 -9.75
CA ILE A 93 -24.87 35.83 -8.39
C ILE A 93 -23.55 36.60 -8.47
N LEU A 94 -22.63 36.19 -9.36
CA LEU A 94 -21.34 36.87 -9.47
C LEU A 94 -21.43 38.27 -10.07
N GLU A 95 -22.37 38.50 -10.97
CA GLU A 95 -22.64 39.85 -11.53
C GLU A 95 -23.28 40.79 -10.49
N GLU A 96 -24.27 40.28 -9.73
CA GLU A 96 -24.98 41.07 -8.72
C GLU A 96 -24.16 41.23 -7.42
N TYR A 97 -23.39 40.20 -7.02
CA TYR A 97 -22.66 40.14 -5.75
C TYR A 97 -21.19 39.67 -5.95
N PRO A 98 -20.33 40.50 -6.57
CA PRO A 98 -18.96 40.12 -6.90
C PRO A 98 -18.08 39.77 -5.67
N ASN A 99 -18.47 40.25 -4.49
CA ASN A 99 -17.78 39.99 -3.21
C ASN A 99 -18.38 38.83 -2.42
N TYR A 100 -19.37 38.11 -2.97
CA TYR A 100 -19.96 36.94 -2.33
C TYR A 100 -19.12 35.69 -2.60
N ILE A 101 -18.37 35.26 -1.57
CA ILE A 101 -17.36 34.19 -1.67
C ILE A 101 -17.98 32.86 -2.10
N TRP A 102 -19.11 32.47 -1.50
CA TRP A 102 -19.80 31.22 -1.81
C TRP A 102 -20.20 31.09 -3.29
N GLY A 103 -20.66 32.16 -3.90
CA GLY A 103 -20.98 32.19 -5.34
C GLY A 103 -19.74 32.00 -6.20
N LYS A 104 -18.63 32.67 -5.84
CA LYS A 104 -17.36 32.54 -6.56
C LYS A 104 -16.78 31.12 -6.41
N VAL A 105 -16.88 30.52 -5.22
CA VAL A 105 -16.43 29.14 -4.98
C VAL A 105 -17.28 28.13 -5.75
N MET A 106 -18.61 28.32 -5.82
CA MET A 106 -19.49 27.45 -6.61
C MET A 106 -19.10 27.48 -8.10
N LYS A 107 -18.84 28.64 -8.67
CA LYS A 107 -18.33 28.75 -10.03
C LYS A 107 -16.98 28.05 -10.17
N GLY A 108 -16.06 28.24 -9.22
CA GLY A 108 -14.77 27.58 -9.19
C GLY A 108 -14.89 26.06 -9.20
N ARG A 109 -15.80 25.48 -8.41
CA ARG A 109 -16.07 24.04 -8.38
C ARG A 109 -16.55 23.50 -9.74
N ASN A 110 -17.48 24.22 -10.39
CA ASN A 110 -17.96 23.84 -11.71
C ASN A 110 -16.82 23.86 -12.74
N LEU A 111 -15.94 24.87 -12.68
CA LEU A 111 -14.78 24.98 -13.57
C LEU A 111 -13.76 23.85 -13.32
N VAL A 112 -13.52 23.48 -12.05
CA VAL A 112 -12.68 22.32 -11.71
C VAL A 112 -13.29 21.03 -12.27
N ALA A 113 -14.58 20.82 -12.10
CA ALA A 113 -15.28 19.64 -12.64
C ALA A 113 -15.21 19.54 -14.16
N ASP A 114 -15.13 20.68 -14.85
CA ASP A 114 -14.95 20.78 -16.30
C ASP A 114 -13.46 20.80 -16.74
N ASN A 115 -12.49 20.62 -15.82
CA ASN A 115 -11.04 20.74 -16.03
C ASN A 115 -10.58 22.11 -16.58
N LYS A 116 -11.32 23.18 -16.31
CA LYS A 116 -11.03 24.56 -16.75
C LYS A 116 -10.17 25.30 -15.72
N TYR A 117 -9.01 24.74 -15.40
CA TYR A 117 -8.14 25.25 -14.33
C TYR A 117 -7.62 26.68 -14.56
N ASP A 118 -7.38 27.09 -15.81
CA ASP A 118 -6.99 28.46 -16.14
C ASP A 118 -8.07 29.49 -15.79
N GLU A 119 -9.34 29.12 -15.88
CA GLU A 119 -10.45 30.00 -15.49
C GLU A 119 -10.57 30.07 -13.96
N VAL A 120 -10.34 28.96 -13.25
CA VAL A 120 -10.25 28.97 -11.78
C VAL A 120 -9.14 29.90 -11.30
N ARG A 121 -7.96 29.81 -11.95
CA ARG A 121 -6.83 30.69 -11.64
C ARG A 121 -7.13 32.17 -11.85
N LYS A 122 -7.92 32.51 -12.86
CA LYS A 122 -8.38 33.89 -13.08
C LYS A 122 -9.32 34.38 -11.96
N LEU A 123 -10.10 33.46 -11.34
CA LEU A 123 -11.04 33.81 -10.28
C LEU A 123 -10.36 33.94 -8.90
N PHE A 124 -9.38 33.08 -8.58
CA PHE A 124 -8.80 32.94 -7.24
C PHE A 124 -7.30 33.29 -7.16
N GLY A 125 -6.67 33.64 -8.28
CA GLY A 125 -5.21 33.82 -8.34
C GLY A 125 -4.44 32.51 -8.35
N ASN A 126 -3.10 32.62 -8.27
CA ASN A 126 -2.21 31.45 -8.28
C ASN A 126 -2.08 30.78 -6.90
N ASP A 127 -2.39 31.51 -5.85
CA ASP A 127 -2.10 31.13 -4.45
C ASP A 127 -3.36 30.98 -3.58
N PHE A 128 -4.55 31.21 -4.16
CA PHE A 128 -5.83 31.19 -3.43
C PHE A 128 -5.84 32.11 -2.20
N ASP A 129 -5.07 33.21 -2.25
CA ASP A 129 -5.07 34.22 -1.20
C ASP A 129 -6.34 35.09 -1.27
N LEU A 130 -7.24 34.85 -0.32
CA LEU A 130 -8.54 35.57 -0.30
C LEU A 130 -8.41 37.07 -0.07
N HIS A 131 -7.33 37.56 0.55
CA HIS A 131 -7.09 39.01 0.65
C HIS A 131 -6.82 39.66 -0.73
N LYS A 132 -6.19 38.91 -1.64
CA LYS A 132 -5.99 39.38 -3.02
C LYS A 132 -7.26 39.29 -3.85
N VAL A 133 -8.07 38.26 -3.58
CA VAL A 133 -9.33 38.04 -4.29
C VAL A 133 -10.44 39.02 -3.81
N PHE A 134 -10.42 39.35 -2.52
CA PHE A 134 -11.41 40.24 -1.85
C PHE A 134 -10.70 41.31 -1.00
N PRO A 135 -10.04 42.29 -1.63
CA PRO A 135 -9.17 43.25 -0.93
C PRO A 135 -9.89 44.13 0.06
N GLU A 136 -11.22 44.34 -0.11
CA GLU A 136 -12.05 45.16 0.78
C GLU A 136 -12.51 44.39 2.04
N ARG A 137 -12.24 43.07 2.11
CA ARG A 137 -12.69 42.21 3.22
C ARG A 137 -11.67 42.23 4.36
N GLY A 138 -12.07 42.70 5.52
CA GLY A 138 -11.27 42.71 6.74
C GLY A 138 -11.42 41.45 7.61
N VAL A 139 -12.58 40.79 7.52
CA VAL A 139 -12.93 39.59 8.31
C VAL A 139 -13.64 38.60 7.39
N PHE A 140 -13.34 37.34 7.58
CA PHE A 140 -13.95 36.23 6.85
C PHE A 140 -14.74 35.31 7.81
N GLN A 141 -15.84 34.76 7.34
CA GLN A 141 -16.51 33.69 8.06
C GLN A 141 -15.72 32.40 7.97
N LEU A 142 -15.73 31.61 9.03
CA LEU A 142 -15.05 30.30 9.05
C LEU A 142 -15.50 29.41 7.88
N GLY A 143 -16.81 29.37 7.59
CA GLY A 143 -17.35 28.59 6.48
C GLY A 143 -16.84 29.05 5.10
N GLU A 144 -16.59 30.36 4.92
CA GLU A 144 -16.04 30.93 3.67
C GLU A 144 -14.59 30.46 3.42
N LEU A 145 -13.80 30.38 4.49
CA LEU A 145 -12.43 29.83 4.41
C LEU A 145 -12.44 28.33 4.14
N CYS A 146 -13.25 27.57 4.88
CA CYS A 146 -13.35 26.12 4.70
C CYS A 146 -13.68 25.75 3.25
N ILE A 147 -14.72 26.37 2.67
CA ILE A 147 -15.12 26.04 1.29
C ILE A 147 -14.12 26.52 0.25
N SER A 148 -13.40 27.62 0.52
CA SER A 148 -12.35 28.12 -0.37
C SER A 148 -11.10 27.23 -0.35
N PHE A 149 -10.70 26.75 0.82
CA PHE A 149 -9.58 25.82 0.95
C PHE A 149 -9.91 24.45 0.35
N GLU A 150 -11.16 23.98 0.52
CA GLU A 150 -11.64 22.77 -0.15
C GLU A 150 -11.54 22.89 -1.69
N LEU A 151 -11.97 24.03 -2.25
CA LEU A 151 -11.82 24.31 -3.68
C LEU A 151 -10.34 24.34 -4.09
N ALA A 152 -9.47 24.95 -3.28
CA ALA A 152 -8.04 24.99 -3.55
C ALA A 152 -7.43 23.59 -3.61
N ILE A 153 -7.84 22.69 -2.71
CA ILE A 153 -7.40 21.28 -2.75
C ILE A 153 -7.79 20.65 -4.09
N TYR A 154 -9.05 20.74 -4.50
CA TYR A 154 -9.50 20.18 -5.78
C TYR A 154 -8.76 20.78 -6.98
N TYR A 155 -8.52 22.08 -6.97
CA TYR A 155 -7.78 22.77 -8.03
C TYR A 155 -6.34 22.26 -8.12
N TYR A 156 -5.60 22.25 -6.99
CA TYR A 156 -4.21 21.85 -6.99
C TYR A 156 -4.02 20.35 -7.28
N MET A 157 -4.95 19.50 -6.83
CA MET A 157 -4.96 18.10 -7.24
C MET A 157 -5.17 17.97 -8.76
N GLY A 158 -6.07 18.75 -9.33
CA GLY A 158 -6.36 18.72 -10.75
C GLY A 158 -5.21 19.18 -11.66
N ILE A 159 -4.33 20.05 -11.16
CA ILE A 159 -3.12 20.48 -11.87
C ILE A 159 -1.85 19.73 -11.41
N GLU A 160 -2.01 18.64 -10.69
CA GLU A 160 -0.92 17.78 -10.19
C GLU A 160 0.10 18.50 -9.27
N ASP A 161 -0.34 19.56 -8.57
CA ASP A 161 0.44 20.25 -7.56
C ASP A 161 0.13 19.72 -6.16
N GLY A 162 0.61 18.49 -5.87
CA GLY A 162 0.38 17.81 -4.59
C GLY A 162 0.85 18.61 -3.38
N LYS A 163 1.93 19.39 -3.51
CA LYS A 163 2.48 20.22 -2.43
C LYS A 163 1.47 21.29 -1.96
N ASN A 164 0.91 22.04 -2.89
CA ASN A 164 -0.08 23.05 -2.54
C ASN A 164 -1.42 22.41 -2.14
N ALA A 165 -1.82 21.28 -2.73
CA ALA A 165 -2.99 20.54 -2.29
C ALA A 165 -2.86 20.10 -0.81
N ALA A 166 -1.73 19.50 -0.42
CA ALA A 166 -1.47 19.09 0.96
C ALA A 166 -1.43 20.28 1.93
N LYS A 167 -0.81 21.40 1.54
CA LYS A 167 -0.79 22.63 2.33
C LYS A 167 -2.23 23.10 2.69
N PHE A 168 -3.13 23.16 1.71
CA PHE A 168 -4.51 23.57 1.96
C PHE A 168 -5.29 22.52 2.75
N ALA A 169 -4.96 21.23 2.61
CA ALA A 169 -5.52 20.17 3.44
C ALA A 169 -5.13 20.32 4.91
N GLU A 170 -3.88 20.64 5.22
CA GLU A 170 -3.40 20.93 6.58
C GLU A 170 -4.10 22.17 7.16
N MET A 171 -4.16 23.25 6.39
CA MET A 171 -4.86 24.47 6.82
C MET A 171 -6.34 24.20 7.11
N LEU A 172 -7.01 23.39 6.28
CA LEU A 172 -8.42 23.04 6.45
C LEU A 172 -8.64 22.14 7.68
N GLU A 173 -7.76 21.18 7.92
CA GLU A 173 -7.80 20.33 9.11
C GLU A 173 -7.69 21.12 10.41
N GLU A 174 -6.86 22.17 10.42
CA GLU A 174 -6.68 23.02 11.59
C GLU A 174 -7.88 23.93 11.90
N ILE A 175 -8.68 24.32 10.91
CA ILE A 175 -9.85 25.21 11.11
C ILE A 175 -11.18 24.46 11.11
N SER A 176 -11.20 23.19 10.70
CA SER A 176 -12.39 22.32 10.66
C SER A 176 -12.16 21.08 11.53
N PRO A 177 -12.24 21.18 12.86
CA PRO A 177 -11.85 20.09 13.77
C PRO A 177 -12.77 18.86 13.68
N ASN A 178 -13.96 18.99 13.09
CA ASN A 178 -14.93 17.90 12.90
C ASN A 178 -15.37 17.82 11.43
N PRO A 179 -14.45 17.55 10.46
CA PRO A 179 -14.81 17.43 9.06
C PRO A 179 -15.70 16.20 8.83
N ASP A 180 -16.59 16.27 7.86
CA ASP A 180 -17.35 15.12 7.41
C ASP A 180 -16.43 14.08 6.70
N ASP A 181 -16.96 12.90 6.42
CA ASP A 181 -16.15 11.81 5.86
C ASP A 181 -15.64 12.12 4.44
N ASN A 182 -16.40 12.89 3.64
CA ASN A 182 -15.95 13.28 2.30
C ASN A 182 -14.77 14.25 2.38
N LEU A 183 -14.83 15.20 3.32
CA LEU A 183 -13.76 16.17 3.53
C LEU A 183 -12.50 15.50 4.08
N LYS A 184 -12.64 14.53 5.00
CA LYS A 184 -11.52 13.69 5.48
C LYS A 184 -10.85 12.93 4.33
N GLN A 185 -11.64 12.31 3.46
CA GLN A 185 -11.13 11.60 2.29
C GLN A 185 -10.39 12.52 1.33
N LEU A 186 -10.91 13.71 1.08
CA LEU A 186 -10.27 14.72 0.22
C LEU A 186 -8.91 15.16 0.79
N MET A 187 -8.86 15.48 2.08
CA MET A 187 -7.62 15.89 2.76
C MET A 187 -6.58 14.77 2.75
N SER A 188 -7.00 13.53 3.02
CA SER A 188 -6.12 12.35 2.93
C SER A 188 -5.59 12.16 1.51
N ALA A 189 -6.44 12.25 0.50
CA ALA A 189 -6.03 12.11 -0.90
C ALA A 189 -4.99 13.16 -1.31
N ALA A 190 -5.14 14.42 -0.86
CA ALA A 190 -4.18 15.48 -1.13
C ALA A 190 -2.80 15.21 -0.50
N LYS A 191 -2.76 14.75 0.76
CA LYS A 191 -1.52 14.37 1.46
C LYS A 191 -0.85 13.16 0.78
N ILE A 192 -1.63 12.17 0.36
CA ILE A 192 -1.14 11.01 -0.38
C ILE A 192 -0.54 11.43 -1.73
N ALA A 193 -1.18 12.34 -2.46
CA ALA A 193 -0.69 12.81 -3.77
C ALA A 193 0.70 13.48 -3.66
N GLU A 194 0.95 14.28 -2.61
CA GLU A 194 2.27 14.85 -2.35
C GLU A 194 3.30 13.74 -2.06
N ASN A 195 2.94 12.80 -1.20
CA ASN A 195 3.82 11.70 -0.83
C ASN A 195 4.16 10.82 -2.04
N LEU A 196 3.17 10.50 -2.89
CA LEU A 196 3.40 9.73 -4.12
C LEU A 196 4.35 10.44 -5.08
N LYS A 197 4.26 11.77 -5.21
CA LYS A 197 5.20 12.54 -6.03
C LYS A 197 6.62 12.46 -5.47
N LYS A 198 6.80 12.71 -4.16
CA LYS A 198 8.11 12.56 -3.49
C LYS A 198 8.65 11.15 -3.67
N PHE A 199 7.81 10.14 -3.47
CA PHE A 199 8.15 8.74 -3.68
C PHE A 199 8.62 8.47 -5.12
N GLY A 200 7.90 8.99 -6.11
CA GLY A 200 8.28 8.88 -7.52
C GLY A 200 9.64 9.52 -7.82
N GLU A 201 9.91 10.71 -7.28
CA GLU A 201 11.19 11.40 -7.43
C GLU A 201 12.36 10.63 -6.77
N MET A 202 12.12 10.03 -5.61
CA MET A 202 13.11 9.18 -4.94
C MET A 202 13.34 7.87 -5.72
N ASN A 203 12.27 7.25 -6.22
CA ASN A 203 12.33 6.03 -7.01
C ASN A 203 13.11 6.22 -8.33
N ALA A 204 12.95 7.38 -8.98
CA ALA A 204 13.65 7.70 -10.21
C ALA A 204 15.19 7.81 -10.04
N LYS A 205 15.67 7.98 -8.82
CA LYS A 205 17.11 8.09 -8.52
C LYS A 205 17.77 6.74 -8.22
N LYS A 206 16.98 5.67 -7.98
CA LYS A 206 17.57 4.38 -7.65
C LYS A 206 18.18 3.70 -8.86
N ILE A 207 19.26 2.98 -8.62
CA ILE A 207 19.95 2.17 -9.62
C ILE A 207 19.50 0.72 -9.45
N LYS A 208 19.16 0.08 -10.55
CA LYS A 208 18.89 -1.37 -10.59
C LYS A 208 19.78 -2.03 -11.63
N PRO A 209 20.37 -3.19 -11.34
CA PRO A 209 21.08 -3.96 -12.32
C PRO A 209 20.08 -4.52 -13.35
N ASN A 210 20.51 -4.62 -14.61
CA ASN A 210 19.74 -5.31 -15.63
C ASN A 210 20.02 -6.81 -15.54
N ILE A 211 19.32 -7.49 -14.67
CA ILE A 211 19.42 -8.94 -14.49
C ILE A 211 18.39 -9.61 -15.38
N ASN A 212 18.82 -10.57 -16.17
CA ASN A 212 17.94 -11.36 -17.03
C ASN A 212 18.07 -12.84 -16.63
N ILE A 213 17.24 -13.24 -15.70
CA ILE A 213 17.12 -14.63 -15.27
C ILE A 213 15.98 -15.25 -16.07
N ALA A 214 16.28 -16.30 -16.82
CA ALA A 214 15.24 -17.03 -17.54
C ALA A 214 14.24 -17.62 -16.51
N MET A 215 12.95 -17.62 -16.88
CA MET A 215 11.95 -18.31 -16.08
C MET A 215 12.36 -19.78 -15.93
N PRO A 216 12.28 -20.35 -14.72
CA PRO A 216 12.51 -21.77 -14.54
C PRO A 216 11.37 -22.56 -15.19
N GLY A 217 11.65 -23.79 -15.46
CA GLY A 217 10.63 -24.74 -15.91
C GLY A 217 11.12 -25.59 -17.07
N SER A 218 10.53 -26.75 -17.16
CA SER A 218 10.69 -27.68 -18.27
C SER A 218 9.31 -28.12 -18.73
N GLU A 219 9.23 -28.77 -19.89
CA GLU A 219 8.00 -29.42 -20.36
C GLU A 219 7.68 -30.70 -19.55
N ASN A 220 8.44 -30.97 -18.48
CA ASN A 220 8.23 -32.15 -17.64
C ASN A 220 7.06 -31.95 -16.69
N GLU A 221 6.00 -32.68 -16.90
CA GLU A 221 4.80 -32.70 -16.05
C GLU A 221 4.82 -33.86 -15.05
N THR A 222 5.86 -34.72 -15.08
CA THR A 222 5.92 -35.93 -14.25
C THR A 222 6.22 -35.58 -12.80
N PRO A 223 5.33 -35.94 -11.84
CA PRO A 223 5.59 -35.71 -10.43
C PRO A 223 6.86 -36.42 -9.96
N PRO A 224 7.58 -35.84 -8.99
CA PRO A 224 8.74 -36.49 -8.40
C PRO A 224 8.33 -37.76 -7.64
N VAL A 225 9.31 -38.61 -7.39
CA VAL A 225 9.14 -39.82 -6.54
C VAL A 225 9.83 -39.57 -5.21
N PHE A 226 9.07 -39.70 -4.12
CA PHE A 226 9.56 -39.50 -2.76
C PHE A 226 9.91 -40.81 -2.08
N ASN A 227 10.82 -40.73 -1.10
CA ASN A 227 11.10 -41.88 -0.19
C ASN A 227 9.88 -42.15 0.70
N HIS A 228 9.16 -41.11 1.08
CA HIS A 228 8.01 -41.15 1.98
C HIS A 228 6.77 -40.60 1.32
N LYS A 229 5.69 -41.39 1.26
CA LYS A 229 4.43 -40.94 0.67
C LYS A 229 3.71 -39.88 1.53
N GLU A 230 4.00 -39.84 2.80
CA GLU A 230 3.44 -38.93 3.78
C GLU A 230 3.68 -37.47 3.38
N VAL A 231 4.81 -37.18 2.73
CA VAL A 231 5.11 -35.81 2.28
C VAL A 231 4.27 -35.36 1.09
N GLU A 232 3.61 -36.28 0.37
CA GLU A 232 2.72 -35.93 -0.74
C GLU A 232 1.50 -35.09 -0.27
N VAL A 233 1.19 -35.09 1.04
CA VAL A 233 0.14 -34.25 1.62
C VAL A 233 0.39 -32.76 1.36
N PHE A 234 1.63 -32.30 1.27
CA PHE A 234 1.99 -30.91 1.03
C PHE A 234 1.50 -30.37 -0.31
N TYR A 235 1.23 -31.24 -1.28
CA TYR A 235 0.65 -30.86 -2.58
C TYR A 235 -0.88 -30.73 -2.53
N ASN A 236 -1.50 -30.99 -1.37
CA ASN A 236 -2.96 -30.99 -1.22
C ASN A 236 -3.42 -30.33 0.10
N CYS A 237 -2.57 -29.57 0.76
CA CYS A 237 -2.90 -28.83 1.96
C CYS A 237 -2.74 -27.32 1.73
N ASN A 238 -3.54 -26.54 2.47
CA ASN A 238 -3.43 -25.07 2.48
C ASN A 238 -2.10 -24.62 3.08
N PHE A 239 -1.99 -23.32 3.36
CA PHE A 239 -0.86 -22.73 4.10
C PHE A 239 -0.63 -23.36 5.48
N LEU A 240 -1.53 -24.16 5.99
CA LEU A 240 -1.47 -24.76 7.32
C LEU A 240 -1.39 -26.28 7.23
N VAL A 241 -0.35 -26.85 7.84
CA VAL A 241 -0.27 -28.28 8.11
C VAL A 241 -0.68 -28.52 9.55
N THR A 242 -1.67 -29.38 9.80
CA THR A 242 -2.15 -29.66 11.16
C THR A 242 -1.07 -30.24 12.05
N GLU A 243 -1.07 -29.94 13.34
CA GLU A 243 -0.08 -30.46 14.29
C GLU A 243 0.07 -32.00 14.28
N PRO A 244 -1.02 -32.80 14.18
CA PRO A 244 -0.88 -34.25 14.02
C PRO A 244 -0.09 -34.64 12.77
N ALA A 245 -0.35 -34.00 11.61
CA ALA A 245 0.38 -34.25 10.38
C ALA A 245 1.84 -33.79 10.46
N GLN A 246 2.11 -32.64 11.11
CA GLN A 246 3.47 -32.20 11.39
C GLN A 246 4.25 -33.25 12.17
N ASN A 247 3.67 -33.78 13.26
CA ASN A 247 4.29 -34.78 14.11
C ASN A 247 4.52 -36.10 13.37
N GLU A 248 3.58 -36.55 12.52
CA GLU A 248 3.71 -37.75 11.70
C GLU A 248 4.87 -37.63 10.71
N ILE A 249 4.99 -36.52 10.01
CA ILE A 249 6.05 -36.28 9.04
C ILE A 249 7.41 -36.12 9.75
N LEU A 250 7.47 -35.35 10.85
CA LEU A 250 8.72 -35.18 11.61
C LEU A 250 9.22 -36.48 12.28
N ALA A 251 8.36 -37.49 12.44
CA ALA A 251 8.76 -38.81 12.93
C ALA A 251 9.45 -39.69 11.87
N LEU A 252 9.43 -39.29 10.59
CA LEU A 252 10.10 -40.00 9.51
C LEU A 252 11.64 -39.95 9.65
N PRO A 253 12.39 -40.92 9.07
CA PRO A 253 13.83 -40.89 9.11
C PRO A 253 14.42 -39.62 8.52
N ARG A 254 15.14 -38.84 9.33
CA ARG A 254 15.58 -37.47 9.04
C ARG A 254 16.31 -37.33 7.69
N GLU A 255 17.28 -38.26 7.41
CA GLU A 255 18.10 -38.15 6.19
C GLU A 255 17.29 -38.28 4.90
N THR A 256 16.27 -39.14 4.87
CA THR A 256 15.42 -39.38 3.71
C THR A 256 14.30 -38.33 3.63
N LEU A 257 13.80 -37.84 4.78
CA LEU A 257 12.87 -36.75 4.82
C LEU A 257 13.49 -35.45 4.24
N ILE A 258 14.71 -35.11 4.64
CA ILE A 258 15.42 -33.94 4.09
C ILE A 258 15.55 -34.07 2.56
N LYS A 259 15.90 -35.26 2.03
CA LYS A 259 15.97 -35.46 0.57
C LYS A 259 14.62 -35.28 -0.11
N ASP A 260 13.53 -35.69 0.52
CA ASP A 260 12.19 -35.48 -0.01
C ASP A 260 11.83 -33.99 -0.04
N LEU A 261 12.15 -33.23 1.02
CA LEU A 261 11.92 -31.77 1.09
C LEU A 261 12.77 -31.01 0.05
N GLU A 262 14.05 -31.38 -0.13
CA GLU A 262 14.91 -30.83 -1.19
C GLU A 262 14.38 -31.17 -2.60
N THR A 263 13.81 -32.37 -2.75
CA THR A 263 13.16 -32.80 -4.00
C THR A 263 11.94 -31.94 -4.29
N MET A 264 11.16 -31.54 -3.27
CA MET A 264 10.04 -30.62 -3.44
C MET A 264 10.50 -29.23 -3.91
N LEU A 265 11.57 -28.67 -3.33
CA LEU A 265 12.14 -27.41 -3.80
C LEU A 265 12.60 -27.51 -5.26
N SER A 266 13.21 -28.63 -5.63
CA SER A 266 13.60 -28.90 -7.04
C SER A 266 12.38 -29.06 -7.95
N ASP A 267 11.30 -29.65 -7.46
CA ASP A 267 10.05 -29.85 -8.18
C ASP A 267 9.34 -28.52 -8.49
N ALA A 268 9.33 -27.59 -7.52
CA ALA A 268 8.80 -26.25 -7.71
C ALA A 268 9.49 -25.52 -8.86
N VAL A 269 10.79 -25.77 -9.07
CA VAL A 269 11.55 -25.22 -10.21
C VAL A 269 11.26 -26.02 -11.49
N ASN A 270 11.36 -27.34 -11.45
CA ASN A 270 11.27 -28.20 -12.62
C ASN A 270 9.88 -28.24 -13.25
N ARG A 271 8.84 -28.15 -12.45
CA ARG A 271 7.44 -28.14 -12.91
C ARG A 271 6.77 -26.78 -12.80
N TYR A 272 7.53 -25.70 -12.75
CA TYR A 272 6.96 -24.35 -12.64
C TYR A 272 5.92 -24.06 -13.74
N ASN A 273 6.23 -24.40 -15.01
CA ASN A 273 5.30 -24.18 -16.13
C ASN A 273 3.97 -24.94 -15.91
N TYR A 274 4.05 -26.18 -15.43
CA TYR A 274 2.86 -26.99 -15.12
C TYR A 274 1.97 -26.30 -14.06
N PHE A 275 2.54 -25.79 -12.99
CA PHE A 275 1.78 -25.14 -11.92
C PHE A 275 1.29 -23.74 -12.33
N SER A 276 2.08 -22.96 -13.03
CA SER A 276 1.72 -21.60 -13.43
C SER A 276 0.62 -21.55 -14.50
N GLU A 277 0.37 -22.64 -15.23
CA GLU A 277 -0.78 -22.76 -16.16
C GLU A 277 -2.08 -23.18 -15.43
N MET A 278 -2.00 -23.61 -14.19
CA MET A 278 -3.16 -23.95 -13.37
C MET A 278 -3.79 -22.70 -12.75
N ALA A 279 -5.08 -22.77 -12.40
CA ALA A 279 -5.65 -21.76 -11.52
C ALA A 279 -4.92 -21.81 -10.16
N TYR A 280 -4.45 -20.67 -9.68
CA TYR A 280 -3.80 -20.60 -8.38
C TYR A 280 -4.77 -21.04 -7.26
N GLU A 281 -4.37 -22.01 -6.47
CA GLU A 281 -5.09 -22.50 -5.29
C GLU A 281 -4.07 -22.77 -4.17
N ASP A 282 -4.29 -22.22 -2.99
CA ASP A 282 -3.39 -22.36 -1.84
C ASP A 282 -3.09 -23.81 -1.49
N ASN A 283 -4.07 -24.71 -1.65
CA ASN A 283 -3.94 -26.13 -1.33
C ASN A 283 -3.02 -26.91 -2.30
N THR A 284 -2.68 -26.34 -3.45
CA THR A 284 -1.79 -26.99 -4.44
C THR A 284 -0.47 -26.26 -4.64
N HIS A 285 -0.39 -25.01 -4.17
CA HIS A 285 0.73 -24.11 -4.46
C HIS A 285 1.59 -23.81 -3.21
N SER A 286 1.23 -24.32 -2.02
CA SER A 286 1.98 -24.03 -0.78
C SER A 286 3.09 -25.03 -0.46
N PHE A 287 3.26 -26.11 -1.23
CA PHE A 287 4.22 -27.17 -0.90
C PHE A 287 5.68 -26.68 -0.77
N PRO A 288 6.19 -25.68 -1.54
CA PRO A 288 7.55 -25.21 -1.35
C PRO A 288 7.73 -24.47 0.00
N ILE A 289 6.67 -23.78 0.48
CA ILE A 289 6.67 -23.15 1.80
C ILE A 289 6.80 -24.21 2.89
N HIS A 290 6.01 -25.28 2.78
CA HIS A 290 6.09 -26.39 3.73
C HIS A 290 7.46 -27.05 3.72
N ALA A 291 8.06 -27.25 2.55
CA ALA A 291 9.40 -27.80 2.45
C ALA A 291 10.42 -26.94 3.21
N LEU A 292 10.41 -25.62 3.05
CA LEU A 292 11.30 -24.70 3.77
C LEU A 292 11.04 -24.71 5.28
N TYR A 293 9.80 -24.72 5.70
CA TYR A 293 9.43 -24.71 7.12
C TYR A 293 9.83 -26.01 7.83
N PHE A 294 9.69 -27.16 7.17
CA PHE A 294 10.14 -28.44 7.72
C PHE A 294 11.67 -28.55 7.72
N LEU A 295 12.38 -28.05 6.71
CA LEU A 295 13.85 -27.95 6.74
C LEU A 295 14.33 -27.08 7.90
N ARG A 296 13.64 -25.98 8.19
CA ARG A 296 13.88 -25.13 9.37
C ARG A 296 13.71 -25.93 10.66
N GLU A 297 12.60 -26.62 10.82
CA GLU A 297 12.27 -27.38 12.04
C GLU A 297 13.27 -28.50 12.28
N LEU A 298 13.68 -29.18 11.21
CA LEU A 298 14.72 -30.22 11.23
C LEU A 298 16.12 -29.66 11.48
N LYS A 299 16.30 -28.33 11.46
CA LYS A 299 17.61 -27.67 11.49
C LYS A 299 18.57 -28.31 10.46
N ALA A 300 18.07 -28.43 9.23
CA ALA A 300 18.77 -29.13 8.14
C ALA A 300 19.86 -28.22 7.55
N THR A 301 20.96 -28.02 8.27
CA THR A 301 22.09 -27.19 7.84
C THR A 301 22.69 -27.67 6.53
N GLU A 302 22.68 -28.96 6.27
CA GLU A 302 23.11 -29.61 5.03
C GLU A 302 22.30 -29.15 3.80
N SER A 303 21.09 -28.63 3.99
CA SER A 303 20.20 -28.16 2.91
C SER A 303 20.44 -26.71 2.50
N VAL A 304 21.35 -25.98 3.15
CA VAL A 304 21.67 -24.58 2.79
C VAL A 304 21.98 -24.42 1.29
N PRO A 305 22.83 -25.27 0.66
CA PRO A 305 23.08 -25.13 -0.78
C PRO A 305 21.84 -25.35 -1.65
N ALA A 306 20.96 -26.28 -1.28
CA ALA A 306 19.70 -26.53 -2.02
C ALA A 306 18.72 -25.35 -1.88
N MET A 307 18.59 -24.80 -0.67
CA MET A 307 17.76 -23.61 -0.42
C MET A 307 18.28 -22.40 -1.19
N LEU A 308 19.57 -22.09 -1.12
CA LEU A 308 20.17 -20.97 -1.87
C LEU A 308 20.02 -21.16 -3.38
N SER A 309 20.18 -22.39 -3.89
CA SER A 309 19.95 -22.70 -5.31
C SER A 309 18.51 -22.47 -5.72
N HIS A 310 17.54 -22.84 -4.87
CA HIS A 310 16.11 -22.61 -5.11
C HIS A 310 15.78 -21.11 -5.17
N PHE A 311 16.40 -20.28 -4.33
CA PHE A 311 16.22 -18.83 -4.35
C PHE A 311 16.96 -18.13 -5.51
N ARG A 312 17.79 -18.81 -6.27
CA ARG A 312 18.47 -18.27 -7.46
C ARG A 312 17.57 -18.28 -8.70
N ASN A 313 16.31 -17.99 -8.52
CA ASN A 313 15.33 -17.80 -9.60
C ASN A 313 14.91 -16.34 -9.64
N ASN A 314 14.16 -15.94 -10.68
CA ASN A 314 13.72 -14.55 -10.83
C ASN A 314 12.60 -14.18 -9.83
N SER A 315 12.36 -12.88 -9.68
CA SER A 315 11.34 -12.34 -8.77
C SER A 315 9.93 -12.83 -9.09
N GLU A 316 9.58 -13.05 -10.35
CA GLU A 316 8.26 -13.59 -10.75
C GLU A 316 8.04 -15.01 -10.20
N PHE A 317 9.07 -15.86 -10.25
CA PHE A 317 9.03 -17.20 -9.64
C PHE A 317 8.89 -17.12 -8.13
N LEU A 318 9.65 -16.25 -7.48
CA LEU A 318 9.61 -16.11 -6.02
C LEU A 318 8.28 -15.53 -5.54
N ASP A 319 7.75 -14.53 -6.24
CA ASP A 319 6.43 -13.94 -5.96
C ASP A 319 5.31 -14.98 -6.13
N TYR A 320 5.37 -15.78 -7.21
CA TYR A 320 4.40 -16.82 -7.47
C TYR A 320 4.28 -17.85 -6.32
N TRP A 321 5.42 -18.30 -5.77
CA TRP A 321 5.42 -19.31 -4.72
C TRP A 321 5.27 -18.77 -3.31
N TYR A 322 5.76 -17.56 -3.05
CA TYR A 322 5.94 -17.06 -1.70
C TYR A 322 5.21 -15.75 -1.41
N GLY A 323 4.98 -14.91 -2.41
CA GLY A 323 4.36 -13.60 -2.22
C GLY A 323 5.02 -12.82 -1.07
N ASP A 324 4.21 -12.28 -0.18
CA ASP A 324 4.66 -11.49 0.97
C ASP A 324 5.48 -12.30 1.99
N LEU A 325 5.28 -13.63 2.07
CA LEU A 325 6.02 -14.50 2.99
C LEU A 325 7.54 -14.46 2.75
N LEU A 326 7.94 -14.15 1.51
CA LEU A 326 9.35 -13.97 1.15
C LEU A 326 10.06 -12.98 2.09
N PHE A 327 9.37 -11.91 2.46
CA PHE A 327 9.92 -10.87 3.34
C PHE A 327 9.50 -11.05 4.81
N GLU A 328 8.37 -11.70 5.07
CA GLU A 328 7.82 -11.80 6.42
C GLU A 328 8.42 -12.94 7.24
N THR A 329 8.44 -14.16 6.70
CA THR A 329 8.75 -15.36 7.50
C THR A 329 9.91 -16.20 6.99
N LEU A 330 10.21 -16.17 5.67
CA LEU A 330 11.21 -17.09 5.10
C LEU A 330 12.65 -16.85 5.57
N TRP A 331 12.98 -15.65 6.05
CA TRP A 331 14.27 -15.39 6.68
C TRP A 331 14.54 -16.32 7.87
N GLN A 332 13.50 -16.75 8.60
CA GLN A 332 13.64 -17.67 9.73
C GLN A 332 14.12 -19.08 9.30
N CYS A 333 13.81 -19.45 8.05
CA CYS A 333 14.32 -20.72 7.50
C CYS A 333 15.84 -20.65 7.35
N PHE A 334 16.36 -19.56 6.77
CA PHE A 334 17.81 -19.33 6.66
C PHE A 334 18.47 -19.11 8.01
N PHE A 335 17.80 -18.42 8.94
CA PHE A 335 18.30 -18.24 10.31
C PHE A 335 18.53 -19.58 11.01
N ALA A 336 17.60 -20.52 10.92
CA ALA A 336 17.67 -21.79 11.63
C ALA A 336 18.73 -22.75 11.07
N VAL A 337 19.00 -22.68 9.77
CA VAL A 337 19.94 -23.61 9.10
C VAL A 337 21.29 -22.96 8.79
N GLY A 338 21.39 -21.63 8.83
CA GLY A 338 22.55 -20.87 8.33
C GLY A 338 23.70 -20.76 9.31
N VAL A 339 23.53 -21.17 10.59
CA VAL A 339 24.63 -21.20 11.56
C VAL A 339 25.74 -22.11 11.06
N GLY A 340 26.93 -21.57 10.85
CA GLY A 340 28.07 -22.30 10.22
C GLY A 340 28.16 -22.15 8.70
N HIS A 341 27.19 -21.48 8.05
CA HIS A 341 27.12 -21.23 6.60
C HIS A 341 27.13 -19.74 6.21
N ILE A 342 27.63 -18.87 7.11
CA ILE A 342 27.68 -17.42 6.87
C ILE A 342 28.44 -17.09 5.59
N GLU A 343 29.52 -17.83 5.29
CA GLU A 343 30.31 -17.64 4.07
C GLU A 343 29.51 -17.94 2.80
N GLU A 344 28.78 -19.07 2.76
CA GLU A 344 27.93 -19.44 1.62
C GLU A 344 26.79 -18.42 1.42
N MET A 345 26.17 -17.97 2.51
CA MET A 345 25.13 -16.94 2.49
C MET A 345 25.69 -15.61 1.99
N LYS A 346 26.90 -15.20 2.41
CA LYS A 346 27.58 -14.02 1.87
C LYS A 346 27.87 -14.17 0.38
N GLN A 347 28.38 -15.31 -0.06
CA GLN A 347 28.64 -15.55 -1.48
C GLN A 347 27.37 -15.45 -2.32
N PHE A 348 26.24 -15.93 -1.80
CA PHE A 348 24.95 -15.80 -2.46
C PHE A 348 24.54 -14.31 -2.60
N MET A 349 24.73 -13.48 -1.57
CA MET A 349 24.45 -12.04 -1.63
C MET A 349 25.30 -11.31 -2.68
N LEU A 350 26.50 -11.80 -2.99
CA LEU A 350 27.42 -11.23 -3.97
C LEU A 350 27.16 -11.67 -5.41
N LEU A 351 26.22 -12.61 -5.64
CA LEU A 351 25.88 -13.04 -7.00
C LEU A 351 25.23 -11.90 -7.80
N ASN A 352 25.67 -11.71 -9.05
CA ASN A 352 25.18 -10.64 -9.92
C ASN A 352 23.95 -11.05 -10.74
N ASP A 353 23.64 -12.34 -10.74
CA ASP A 353 22.50 -12.95 -11.41
C ASP A 353 21.40 -13.37 -10.42
N VAL A 354 21.30 -12.69 -9.28
CA VAL A 354 20.27 -12.89 -8.26
C VAL A 354 19.67 -11.55 -7.89
N GLU A 355 18.36 -11.45 -7.97
CA GLU A 355 17.61 -10.24 -7.64
C GLU A 355 17.55 -9.96 -6.13
N TYR A 356 17.27 -8.71 -5.76
CA TYR A 356 17.34 -8.29 -4.36
C TYR A 356 16.30 -9.01 -3.49
N GLU A 357 15.16 -9.36 -4.06
CA GLU A 357 14.08 -10.09 -3.38
C GLU A 357 14.59 -11.44 -2.81
N ALA A 358 15.41 -12.14 -3.60
CA ALA A 358 16.00 -13.40 -3.17
C ALA A 358 17.09 -13.24 -2.10
N LYS A 359 17.86 -12.15 -2.18
CA LYS A 359 18.99 -11.86 -1.27
C LYS A 359 18.51 -11.33 0.10
N THR A 360 17.39 -10.63 0.13
CA THR A 360 16.89 -9.94 1.32
C THR A 360 16.62 -10.88 2.50
N PRO A 361 15.90 -12.02 2.37
CA PRO A 361 15.69 -12.93 3.49
C PRO A 361 17.00 -13.55 4.01
N VAL A 362 17.99 -13.74 3.14
CA VAL A 362 19.32 -14.23 3.53
C VAL A 362 20.07 -13.18 4.36
N ALA A 363 20.06 -11.92 3.92
CA ALA A 363 20.68 -10.81 4.65
C ALA A 363 19.98 -10.57 6.01
N ARG A 364 18.64 -10.62 6.06
CA ARG A 364 17.88 -10.50 7.30
C ARG A 364 18.22 -11.61 8.30
N ALA A 365 18.31 -12.84 7.82
CA ALA A 365 18.72 -13.97 8.65
C ALA A 365 20.12 -13.77 9.27
N LEU A 366 21.09 -13.27 8.50
CA LEU A 366 22.41 -12.93 9.00
C LEU A 366 22.36 -11.84 10.08
N SER A 367 21.60 -10.77 9.87
CA SER A 367 21.42 -9.72 10.87
C SER A 367 20.88 -10.28 12.18
N GLN A 368 19.81 -11.08 12.10
CA GLN A 368 19.21 -11.69 13.28
C GLN A 368 20.15 -12.71 13.95
N MET A 369 21.02 -13.39 13.17
CA MET A 369 22.09 -14.23 13.77
C MET A 369 23.06 -13.39 14.61
N ALA A 370 23.47 -12.22 14.14
CA ALA A 370 24.35 -11.33 14.92
C ALA A 370 23.70 -10.84 16.21
N ILE A 371 22.38 -10.67 16.20
CA ILE A 371 21.60 -10.21 17.36
C ILE A 371 21.36 -11.33 18.38
N HIS A 372 20.97 -12.50 17.89
CA HIS A 372 20.61 -13.64 18.75
C HIS A 372 21.83 -14.45 19.22
N TYR A 373 22.92 -14.44 18.45
CA TYR A 373 24.18 -15.15 18.72
C TYR A 373 25.34 -14.17 18.70
N PRO A 374 25.63 -13.47 19.84
CA PRO A 374 26.68 -12.43 19.91
C PRO A 374 28.06 -12.92 19.45
N GLU A 375 28.34 -14.22 19.55
CA GLU A 375 29.59 -14.84 19.07
C GLU A 375 29.71 -14.84 17.54
N LEU A 376 28.61 -14.71 16.79
CA LEU A 376 28.59 -14.62 15.33
C LEU A 376 28.63 -13.18 14.80
N ARG A 377 28.54 -12.18 15.70
CA ARG A 377 28.45 -10.77 15.31
C ARG A 377 29.59 -10.32 14.40
N ASP A 378 30.80 -10.70 14.73
CA ASP A 378 31.99 -10.29 13.95
C ASP A 378 32.01 -10.94 12.56
N ASP A 379 31.59 -12.19 12.45
CA ASP A 379 31.49 -12.92 11.17
C ASP A 379 30.41 -12.28 10.27
N VAL A 380 29.26 -11.91 10.84
CA VAL A 380 28.17 -11.22 10.11
C VAL A 380 28.62 -9.80 9.72
N SER A 381 29.27 -9.07 10.63
CA SER A 381 29.80 -7.74 10.34
C SER A 381 30.79 -7.79 9.17
N ASN A 382 31.68 -8.77 9.15
CA ASN A 382 32.61 -9.00 8.05
C ASN A 382 31.87 -9.31 6.74
N ALA A 383 30.85 -10.18 6.78
CA ALA A 383 30.05 -10.52 5.60
C ALA A 383 29.34 -9.29 5.02
N PHE A 384 28.75 -8.44 5.86
CA PHE A 384 28.11 -7.19 5.42
C PHE A 384 29.13 -6.15 4.95
N SER A 385 30.28 -6.06 5.63
CA SER A 385 31.39 -5.20 5.20
C SER A 385 31.87 -5.56 3.80
N GLU A 386 32.13 -6.83 3.53
CA GLU A 386 32.53 -7.28 2.20
C GLU A 386 31.46 -7.01 1.15
N THR A 387 30.18 -7.28 1.48
CA THR A 387 29.05 -7.01 0.59
C THR A 387 28.93 -5.52 0.26
N LEU A 388 28.93 -4.64 1.27
CA LEU A 388 28.82 -3.20 1.04
C LEU A 388 30.06 -2.63 0.31
N ASN A 389 31.26 -3.10 0.63
CA ASN A 389 32.49 -2.73 -0.07
C ASN A 389 32.50 -3.20 -1.54
N TYR A 390 31.96 -4.37 -1.84
CA TYR A 390 31.80 -4.84 -3.21
C TYR A 390 31.01 -3.81 -4.05
N TYR A 391 29.85 -3.36 -3.56
CA TYR A 391 29.06 -2.33 -4.22
C TYR A 391 29.73 -0.93 -4.18
N ALA A 392 30.38 -0.57 -3.06
CA ALA A 392 31.08 0.71 -2.96
C ALA A 392 32.24 0.83 -3.96
N ASN A 393 32.88 -0.26 -4.34
CA ASN A 393 33.96 -0.28 -5.33
C ASN A 393 33.45 -0.39 -6.78
N ALA A 394 32.20 -0.73 -6.98
CA ALA A 394 31.59 -0.87 -8.29
C ALA A 394 31.40 0.48 -8.99
N LYS A 395 31.32 0.45 -10.31
CA LYS A 395 30.89 1.54 -11.18
C LYS A 395 29.52 1.24 -11.76
N ILE A 396 28.82 2.27 -12.19
CA ILE A 396 27.49 2.10 -12.82
C ILE A 396 27.56 1.19 -14.05
N GLU A 397 28.66 1.31 -14.81
CA GLU A 397 28.90 0.52 -16.03
C GLU A 397 29.09 -0.98 -15.76
N ASP A 398 29.43 -1.35 -14.53
CA ASP A 398 29.57 -2.76 -14.13
C ASP A 398 28.22 -3.48 -14.07
N ASN A 399 27.13 -2.74 -14.02
CA ASN A 399 25.74 -3.25 -13.99
C ASN A 399 25.44 -4.23 -12.84
N ILE A 400 26.03 -3.97 -11.68
CA ILE A 400 25.86 -4.81 -10.48
C ILE A 400 25.23 -4.07 -9.30
N ILE A 401 25.12 -2.73 -9.39
CA ILE A 401 24.60 -1.90 -8.30
C ILE A 401 23.09 -2.07 -8.20
N ASP A 402 22.64 -2.54 -7.04
CA ASP A 402 21.24 -2.63 -6.66
C ASP A 402 20.98 -1.76 -5.44
N SER A 403 20.37 -0.60 -5.68
CA SER A 403 20.11 0.40 -4.64
C SER A 403 19.18 -0.12 -3.54
N ASP A 404 18.22 -0.98 -3.90
CA ASP A 404 17.22 -1.53 -2.97
C ASP A 404 17.89 -2.58 -2.07
N PHE A 405 18.75 -3.46 -2.63
CA PHE A 405 19.49 -4.43 -1.84
C PHE A 405 20.52 -3.77 -0.92
N ILE A 406 21.26 -2.79 -1.42
CA ILE A 406 22.23 -2.00 -0.60
C ILE A 406 21.50 -1.38 0.58
N ALA A 407 20.34 -0.76 0.36
CA ALA A 407 19.54 -0.16 1.41
C ALA A 407 19.04 -1.19 2.42
N SER A 408 18.63 -2.38 1.98
CA SER A 408 18.23 -3.50 2.85
C SER A 408 19.38 -3.95 3.75
N VAL A 409 20.59 -4.14 3.20
CA VAL A 409 21.78 -4.52 3.99
C VAL A 409 22.14 -3.43 5.01
N ILE A 410 22.00 -2.15 4.64
CA ILE A 410 22.21 -1.02 5.56
C ILE A 410 21.18 -1.07 6.71
N GLY A 411 19.90 -1.31 6.41
CA GLY A 411 18.86 -1.47 7.43
C GLY A 411 19.19 -2.60 8.41
N PHE A 412 19.55 -3.76 7.90
CA PHE A 412 19.93 -4.92 8.72
C PHE A 412 21.22 -4.68 9.53
N ALA A 413 22.13 -3.86 9.01
CA ALA A 413 23.31 -3.44 9.78
C ALA A 413 22.95 -2.48 10.92
N ILE A 414 21.96 -1.62 10.72
CA ILE A 414 21.40 -0.75 11.78
C ILE A 414 20.74 -1.59 12.87
N ASP A 415 19.88 -2.56 12.49
CA ASP A 415 19.17 -3.45 13.42
C ASP A 415 20.15 -4.18 14.34
N ALA A 416 21.24 -4.70 13.79
CA ALA A 416 22.31 -5.38 14.51
C ALA A 416 23.37 -4.43 15.15
N LYS A 417 23.20 -3.12 15.05
CA LYS A 417 24.13 -2.10 15.58
C LYS A 417 25.58 -2.29 15.11
N LEU A 418 25.77 -2.60 13.85
CA LEU A 418 27.10 -2.78 13.23
C LEU A 418 27.70 -1.39 12.86
N THR A 419 27.96 -0.57 13.87
CA THR A 419 28.42 0.82 13.72
C THR A 419 29.73 0.97 12.98
N GLU A 420 30.57 -0.06 13.00
CA GLU A 420 31.83 -0.15 12.26
C GLU A 420 31.65 -0.07 10.74
N LEU A 421 30.43 -0.29 10.23
CA LEU A 421 30.10 -0.20 8.80
C LEU A 421 29.77 1.24 8.33
N GLN A 422 29.63 2.20 9.24
CA GLN A 422 29.29 3.60 8.89
C GLN A 422 30.20 4.21 7.83
N PRO A 423 31.54 3.97 7.80
CA PRO A 423 32.39 4.57 6.76
C PRO A 423 32.05 4.08 5.34
N VAL A 424 31.79 2.80 5.13
CA VAL A 424 31.41 2.26 3.82
C VAL A 424 29.98 2.70 3.45
N ILE A 425 29.06 2.73 4.42
CA ILE A 425 27.69 3.23 4.23
C ILE A 425 27.73 4.69 3.74
N LYS A 426 28.51 5.56 4.40
CA LYS A 426 28.71 6.95 3.96
C LYS A 426 29.15 7.03 2.50
N THR A 427 30.14 6.23 2.12
CA THR A 427 30.65 6.18 0.75
C THR A 427 29.55 5.81 -0.26
N LEU A 428 28.67 4.86 0.08
CA LEU A 428 27.55 4.46 -0.77
C LEU A 428 26.53 5.59 -0.94
N TYR A 429 26.24 6.34 0.13
CA TYR A 429 25.37 7.53 0.04
C TYR A 429 26.00 8.65 -0.81
N GLU A 430 27.30 8.93 -0.63
CA GLU A 430 28.02 9.93 -1.42
C GLU A 430 28.04 9.58 -2.92
N LYS A 431 28.02 8.29 -3.27
CA LYS A 431 27.91 7.81 -4.65
C LYS A 431 26.48 7.79 -5.18
N GLY A 432 25.46 7.98 -4.33
CA GLY A 432 24.05 7.87 -4.72
C GLY A 432 23.61 6.43 -5.02
N TYR A 433 24.21 5.43 -4.37
CA TYR A 433 23.94 4.01 -4.61
C TYR A 433 22.88 3.43 -3.68
N VAL A 434 22.36 4.21 -2.72
CA VAL A 434 21.38 3.76 -1.73
C VAL A 434 19.98 4.19 -2.14
N SER A 435 19.02 3.30 -2.00
CA SER A 435 17.60 3.61 -2.19
C SER A 435 17.07 4.46 -1.04
N LEU A 436 16.78 5.73 -1.32
CA LEU A 436 16.24 6.66 -0.32
C LEU A 436 14.80 6.31 0.10
N ILE A 437 14.12 5.47 -0.67
CA ILE A 437 12.78 4.99 -0.33
C ILE A 437 12.83 4.05 0.88
N PHE A 438 13.84 3.16 0.93
CA PHE A 438 13.95 2.17 1.99
C PHE A 438 14.64 2.72 3.25
N GLN A 439 15.69 3.56 3.08
CA GLN A 439 16.50 3.99 4.23
C GLN A 439 16.44 5.50 4.53
N GLY A 440 15.78 6.29 3.66
CA GLY A 440 15.86 7.74 3.77
C GLY A 440 17.26 8.29 3.44
N ASP A 441 17.58 9.46 3.97
CA ASP A 441 18.90 10.08 3.81
C ASP A 441 19.93 9.58 4.84
N TYR A 442 21.18 9.96 4.65
CA TYR A 442 22.28 9.52 5.51
C TYR A 442 22.14 10.03 6.97
N ASP A 443 21.55 11.20 7.18
CA ASP A 443 21.37 11.75 8.53
C ASP A 443 20.41 10.88 9.34
N LYS A 444 19.33 10.37 8.72
CA LYS A 444 18.44 9.39 9.36
C LYS A 444 19.12 8.09 9.71
N VAL A 445 20.01 7.59 8.85
CA VAL A 445 20.81 6.39 9.15
C VAL A 445 21.66 6.60 10.39
N LEU A 446 22.29 7.79 10.54
CA LEU A 446 23.06 8.12 11.74
C LEU A 446 22.16 8.16 13.00
N GLU A 447 21.01 8.82 12.92
CA GLU A 447 20.03 8.84 14.02
C GLU A 447 19.62 7.43 14.45
N HIS A 448 19.40 6.50 13.51
CA HIS A 448 19.06 5.11 13.80
C HIS A 448 20.22 4.34 14.44
N PHE A 449 21.48 4.61 14.08
CA PHE A 449 22.62 4.02 14.76
C PHE A 449 22.81 4.56 16.20
N GLU A 450 22.45 5.82 16.45
CA GLU A 450 22.52 6.45 17.76
C GLU A 450 21.42 5.99 18.72
N ASN A 451 20.28 5.50 18.20
CA ASN A 451 19.25 4.88 19.02
C ASN A 451 19.79 3.58 19.63
N ASP A 452 19.66 3.41 20.95
CA ASP A 452 20.18 2.22 21.67
C ASP A 452 19.34 0.95 21.48
N GLU A 453 18.18 1.03 20.83
CA GLU A 453 17.31 -0.13 20.60
C GLU A 453 17.91 -1.05 19.53
N ILE A 454 18.08 -2.31 19.88
CA ILE A 454 18.40 -3.40 18.97
C ILE A 454 17.08 -4.01 18.51
N GLU A 455 16.87 -4.07 17.20
CA GLU A 455 15.63 -4.62 16.64
C GLU A 455 15.69 -6.14 16.57
N LYS A 456 15.55 -6.75 17.76
CA LYS A 456 15.51 -8.18 17.92
C LYS A 456 14.15 -8.73 17.57
N GLU A 457 14.09 -9.48 16.46
CA GLU A 457 12.84 -10.07 16.01
C GLU A 457 12.52 -11.36 16.76
N ASP A 458 11.22 -11.63 16.92
CA ASP A 458 10.74 -12.89 17.47
C ASP A 458 11.00 -14.02 16.47
N ILE A 459 11.45 -15.15 17.00
CA ILE A 459 11.68 -16.37 16.23
C ILE A 459 10.68 -17.41 16.71
N ALA A 460 9.88 -17.95 15.81
CA ALA A 460 8.95 -19.02 16.16
C ALA A 460 9.69 -20.19 16.82
N GLY A 461 9.26 -20.56 18.01
CA GLY A 461 9.87 -21.62 18.82
C GLY A 461 9.57 -23.02 18.27
N SER A 462 8.54 -23.15 17.43
CA SER A 462 8.11 -24.41 16.83
C SER A 462 7.50 -24.20 15.45
N LEU A 463 7.36 -25.28 14.70
CA LEU A 463 6.66 -25.28 13.41
C LEU A 463 5.19 -24.86 13.55
N THR A 464 4.50 -25.31 14.61
CA THR A 464 3.11 -24.93 14.90
C THR A 464 2.98 -23.43 15.15
N GLU A 465 3.91 -22.82 15.88
CA GLU A 465 3.92 -21.37 16.12
C GLU A 465 4.17 -20.61 14.82
N LEU A 466 5.11 -21.07 13.98
CA LEU A 466 5.39 -20.46 12.69
C LEU A 466 4.16 -20.48 11.77
N TYR A 467 3.43 -21.58 11.74
CA TYR A 467 2.16 -21.67 11.02
C TYR A 467 1.08 -20.76 11.63
N GLY A 468 1.06 -20.61 12.95
CA GLY A 468 0.13 -19.68 13.62
C GLY A 468 0.28 -18.22 13.21
N TRP A 469 1.47 -17.81 12.76
CA TRP A 469 1.70 -16.47 12.22
C TRP A 469 1.09 -16.26 10.82
N LEU A 470 0.72 -17.33 10.13
CA LEU A 470 0.04 -17.27 8.83
C LEU A 470 -1.48 -17.24 8.97
N GLU A 471 -2.03 -17.48 10.17
CA GLU A 471 -3.46 -17.38 10.38
C GLU A 471 -3.91 -15.92 10.29
N PRO A 472 -4.94 -15.60 9.48
CA PRO A 472 -5.49 -14.25 9.48
C PRO A 472 -5.95 -13.89 10.88
N SER A 473 -5.55 -12.72 11.38
CA SER A 473 -6.06 -12.18 12.64
C SER A 473 -7.59 -12.24 12.61
N SER A 474 -8.20 -12.71 13.69
CA SER A 474 -9.61 -13.08 13.86
C SER A 474 -10.66 -11.97 13.62
N GLU A 475 -10.35 -10.94 12.86
CA GLU A 475 -11.28 -9.86 12.47
C GLU A 475 -11.77 -9.96 11.02
N ILE A 476 -11.35 -10.98 10.25
CA ILE A 476 -11.93 -11.30 8.94
C ILE A 476 -12.69 -12.62 9.06
N ASP A 477 -13.93 -12.54 9.56
CA ASP A 477 -14.94 -13.60 9.46
C ASP A 477 -15.27 -13.80 7.97
N ASP A 478 -14.68 -14.80 7.33
CA ASP A 478 -15.31 -15.62 6.26
C ASP A 478 -14.35 -16.60 5.56
N TYR A 479 -13.33 -17.15 6.24
CA TYR A 479 -12.65 -18.33 5.69
C TYR A 479 -13.22 -19.60 6.31
N LYS A 480 -14.07 -20.30 5.55
CA LYS A 480 -14.56 -21.64 5.91
C LYS A 480 -13.36 -22.57 6.11
N THR A 481 -13.16 -23.01 7.34
CA THR A 481 -12.33 -24.17 7.65
C THR A 481 -12.83 -25.35 6.80
N TYR A 482 -12.00 -25.82 5.91
CA TYR A 482 -12.29 -27.05 5.16
C TYR A 482 -12.07 -28.24 6.08
N ASP A 483 -13.16 -28.76 6.60
CA ASP A 483 -13.21 -30.10 7.17
C ASP A 483 -13.11 -31.13 6.04
N GLU A 484 -12.14 -32.04 6.16
CA GLU A 484 -11.88 -33.26 5.39
C GLU A 484 -11.53 -33.11 3.89
N PRO A 485 -10.54 -33.88 3.40
CA PRO A 485 -10.19 -33.91 1.99
C PRO A 485 -11.36 -34.45 1.17
N LYS A 486 -12.05 -33.56 0.44
CA LYS A 486 -13.00 -33.99 -0.58
C LYS A 486 -12.23 -34.79 -1.61
N LYS A 487 -12.53 -36.09 -1.71
CA LYS A 487 -12.12 -36.91 -2.86
C LYS A 487 -12.43 -36.11 -4.12
N ILE A 488 -11.37 -35.78 -4.86
CA ILE A 488 -11.50 -35.20 -6.19
C ILE A 488 -12.16 -36.27 -7.04
N GLU A 489 -13.49 -36.20 -7.22
CA GLU A 489 -14.15 -36.91 -8.29
C GLU A 489 -13.64 -36.28 -9.59
N THR A 490 -12.70 -36.92 -10.22
CA THR A 490 -12.31 -36.60 -11.60
C THR A 490 -13.57 -36.68 -12.45
N LYS A 491 -14.15 -35.53 -12.79
CA LYS A 491 -15.29 -35.44 -13.69
C LYS A 491 -14.86 -35.99 -15.04
N THR A 492 -15.12 -37.30 -15.27
CA THR A 492 -14.82 -37.94 -16.56
C THR A 492 -15.51 -37.12 -17.67
N GLY A 493 -14.71 -36.60 -18.59
CA GLY A 493 -15.20 -35.82 -19.71
C GLY A 493 -16.12 -36.67 -20.62
N ARG A 494 -17.11 -36.06 -21.27
CA ARG A 494 -18.07 -36.78 -22.14
C ARG A 494 -17.41 -37.69 -23.16
N ASN A 495 -16.20 -37.38 -23.62
CA ASN A 495 -15.48 -38.11 -24.66
C ASN A 495 -14.43 -39.08 -24.11
N ASP A 496 -14.15 -39.07 -22.81
CA ASP A 496 -13.12 -39.93 -22.18
C ASP A 496 -13.57 -41.39 -22.11
N PRO A 497 -12.65 -42.33 -21.91
CA PRO A 497 -12.97 -43.73 -21.66
C PRO A 497 -13.89 -43.84 -20.44
N CYS A 498 -14.93 -44.65 -20.51
CA CYS A 498 -15.86 -44.83 -19.40
C CYS A 498 -15.16 -45.49 -18.19
N PRO A 499 -15.25 -44.94 -16.99
CA PRO A 499 -14.59 -45.47 -15.79
C PRO A 499 -15.12 -46.87 -15.38
N CYS A 500 -16.22 -47.31 -15.96
CA CYS A 500 -16.74 -48.69 -15.76
C CYS A 500 -15.91 -49.78 -16.48
N GLY A 501 -14.82 -49.42 -17.19
CA GLY A 501 -13.97 -50.39 -17.89
C GLY A 501 -14.54 -50.96 -19.19
N SER A 502 -15.67 -50.46 -19.70
CA SER A 502 -16.34 -50.97 -20.90
C SER A 502 -15.63 -50.67 -22.23
N GLY A 503 -14.57 -49.86 -22.24
CA GLY A 503 -13.88 -49.38 -23.46
C GLY A 503 -14.67 -48.41 -24.31
N LYS A 504 -15.86 -47.99 -23.89
CA LYS A 504 -16.71 -47.02 -24.60
C LYS A 504 -16.49 -45.61 -24.03
N LYS A 505 -16.72 -44.58 -24.88
CA LYS A 505 -16.70 -43.19 -24.41
C LYS A 505 -17.80 -42.98 -23.35
N TYR A 506 -17.54 -42.22 -22.30
CA TYR A 506 -18.42 -41.99 -21.16
C TYR A 506 -19.84 -41.55 -21.58
N LYS A 507 -19.94 -40.65 -22.57
CA LYS A 507 -21.26 -40.24 -23.16
C LYS A 507 -22.04 -41.34 -23.85
N LYS A 508 -21.42 -42.48 -24.21
CA LYS A 508 -22.04 -43.62 -24.86
C LYS A 508 -22.22 -44.83 -23.93
N CYS A 509 -21.92 -44.65 -22.66
CA CYS A 509 -21.99 -45.65 -21.60
C CYS A 509 -22.70 -45.09 -20.35
N CYS A 510 -22.01 -44.83 -19.27
CA CYS A 510 -22.60 -44.49 -17.98
C CYS A 510 -23.20 -43.07 -17.89
N LEU A 511 -22.93 -42.18 -18.84
CA LEU A 511 -23.55 -40.85 -18.89
C LEU A 511 -24.99 -40.89 -19.48
N LYS A 512 -25.46 -42.03 -19.96
CA LYS A 512 -26.80 -42.19 -20.57
C LYS A 512 -27.87 -42.69 -19.64
N ASN A 513 -27.53 -43.01 -18.39
CA ASN A 513 -28.47 -43.49 -17.38
C ASN A 513 -28.79 -42.45 -16.34
#